data_80c952eb841d898b3cc83a9510783faf
#
_entry.id   80c952eb841d898b3cc83a9510783faf
#
_cell.length_a   1.000
_cell.length_b   1.000
_cell.length_c   1.000
_cell.angle_alpha   90.00
_cell.angle_beta   90.00
_cell.angle_gamma   90.00
#
_symmetry.space_group_name_H-M   'P 1'
#
loop_
_entity.id
_entity.type
_entity.pdbx_description
1 polymer ?
#
loop_
_entity_poly.entity_id
_entity_poly.type
_entity_poly.pdbx_seq_one_letter_code
_entity_poly.pdbx_strand_id
1 'polypeptide(L)'
;MKIRAIKINPLLVLFFNILIPTLFMFMAAYPLNYILTAFASLVLVISGKLKRTLVFILIYGLFWGGTIFFVDVFQIGSLMIFCTIMMQFMPCVMMATILFIDYTTAELLSALERLPLPRNLVVAVIITMRYVPTFKREFVYIKESMRLRGIAFTWKKPIESFRYFIVPQLFRCTALAEEVTSAGLVKGIDANIRRTSYYEQKFKKSDGCLALLLIIGIIWAGLWKI
;
A
#
# COMPACT_ATOMS: atom_id res chain seq x y z
N MET A 1 -14.62 -3.11 -25.48
CA MET A 1 -13.30 -3.72 -25.71
C MET A 1 -12.66 -3.96 -24.31
N LYS A 2 -12.65 -5.23 -23.80
CA LYS A 2 -11.98 -5.54 -22.53
C LYS A 2 -10.49 -5.59 -22.79
N ILE A 3 -9.79 -4.51 -22.45
CA ILE A 3 -8.32 -4.52 -22.45
C ILE A 3 -7.92 -5.60 -21.44
N ARG A 4 -7.21 -6.60 -21.94
CA ARG A 4 -6.71 -7.73 -21.13
C ARG A 4 -5.75 -7.13 -20.10
N ALA A 5 -6.23 -6.95 -18.87
CA ALA A 5 -5.44 -6.36 -17.78
C ALA A 5 -4.16 -7.19 -17.59
N ILE A 6 -3.02 -6.60 -17.85
CA ILE A 6 -1.72 -7.22 -17.59
C ILE A 6 -1.45 -7.05 -16.10
N LYS A 7 -1.50 -8.16 -15.36
CA LYS A 7 -1.16 -8.15 -13.93
C LYS A 7 0.35 -7.95 -13.82
N ILE A 8 0.76 -6.78 -13.35
CA ILE A 8 2.16 -6.38 -13.11
C ILE A 8 2.63 -7.11 -11.84
N ASN A 9 3.93 -7.30 -11.67
CA ASN A 9 4.45 -7.94 -10.45
C ASN A 9 4.21 -7.02 -9.22
N PRO A 10 3.55 -7.49 -8.14
CA PRO A 10 3.24 -6.67 -6.98
C PRO A 10 4.48 -6.14 -6.25
N LEU A 11 5.61 -6.85 -6.33
CA LEU A 11 6.89 -6.38 -5.78
C LEU A 11 7.36 -5.11 -6.50
N LEU A 12 7.20 -5.04 -7.81
CA LEU A 12 7.58 -3.88 -8.60
C LEU A 12 6.68 -2.68 -8.32
N VAL A 13 5.38 -2.90 -8.15
CA VAL A 13 4.43 -1.86 -7.76
C VAL A 13 4.74 -1.34 -6.36
N LEU A 14 5.08 -2.22 -5.41
CA LEU A 14 5.52 -1.84 -4.06
C LEU A 14 6.81 -1.01 -4.12
N PHE A 15 7.78 -1.43 -4.93
CA PHE A 15 9.01 -0.67 -5.14
C PHE A 15 8.72 0.73 -5.71
N PHE A 16 7.84 0.86 -6.69
CA PHE A 16 7.44 2.16 -7.24
C PHE A 16 6.73 3.03 -6.20
N ASN A 17 5.91 2.45 -5.33
CA ASN A 17 5.25 3.18 -4.24
C ASN A 17 6.22 3.78 -3.23
N ILE A 18 7.38 3.16 -3.02
CA ILE A 18 8.43 3.70 -2.15
C ILE A 18 9.31 4.70 -2.92
N LEU A 19 9.63 4.38 -4.16
CA LEU A 19 10.59 5.14 -4.96
C LEU A 19 10.02 6.49 -5.42
N ILE A 20 8.75 6.57 -5.80
CA ILE A 20 8.14 7.82 -6.28
C ILE A 20 8.17 8.94 -5.22
N PRO A 21 7.69 8.73 -3.96
CA PRO A 21 7.78 9.78 -2.94
C PRO A 21 9.22 10.12 -2.54
N THR A 22 10.13 9.13 -2.51
CA THR A 22 11.54 9.39 -2.20
C THR A 22 12.22 10.23 -3.27
N LEU A 23 12.00 9.93 -4.54
CA LEU A 23 12.52 10.75 -5.65
C LEU A 23 12.01 12.18 -5.58
N PHE A 24 10.72 12.34 -5.26
CA PHE A 24 10.13 13.65 -5.13
C PHE A 24 10.76 14.46 -4.00
N MET A 25 11.09 13.83 -2.88
CA MET A 25 11.74 14.47 -1.73
C MET A 25 13.16 14.97 -2.09
N PHE A 26 13.91 14.21 -2.90
CA PHE A 26 15.28 14.55 -3.29
C PHE A 26 15.36 15.52 -4.48
N MET A 27 14.40 15.45 -5.40
CA MET A 27 14.44 16.18 -6.67
C MET A 27 13.19 17.05 -6.87
N ALA A 28 12.82 17.88 -5.91
CA ALA A 28 11.62 18.73 -5.95
C ALA A 28 11.57 19.67 -7.18
N ALA A 29 11.51 19.08 -8.37
CA ALA A 29 11.46 19.79 -9.64
C ALA A 29 10.08 19.61 -10.30
N TYR A 30 9.47 20.69 -10.78
CA TYR A 30 8.18 20.64 -11.48
C TYR A 30 8.13 19.63 -12.64
N PRO A 31 9.16 19.52 -13.53
CA PRO A 31 9.13 18.56 -14.64
C PRO A 31 9.07 17.10 -14.16
N LEU A 32 9.71 16.78 -13.03
CA LEU A 32 9.67 15.44 -12.46
C LEU A 32 8.25 15.01 -12.09
N ASN A 33 7.44 15.92 -11.52
CA ASN A 33 6.07 15.62 -11.14
C ASN A 33 5.19 15.26 -12.35
N TYR A 34 5.33 15.98 -13.48
CA TYR A 34 4.60 15.67 -14.71
C TYR A 34 4.99 14.30 -15.26
N ILE A 35 6.28 13.96 -15.24
CA ILE A 35 6.78 12.66 -15.71
C ILE A 35 6.26 11.53 -14.84
N LEU A 36 6.33 11.69 -13.51
CA LEU A 36 5.83 10.68 -12.56
C LEU A 36 4.32 10.49 -12.67
N THR A 37 3.56 11.57 -12.89
CA THR A 37 2.10 11.50 -13.09
C THR A 37 1.76 10.81 -14.42
N ALA A 38 2.49 11.13 -15.49
CA ALA A 38 2.35 10.46 -16.78
C ALA A 38 2.69 8.96 -16.66
N PHE A 39 3.77 8.62 -15.97
CA PHE A 39 4.14 7.23 -15.69
C PHE A 39 3.08 6.49 -14.88
N ALA A 40 2.60 7.07 -13.77
CA ALA A 40 1.55 6.46 -12.94
C ALA A 40 0.24 6.26 -13.73
N SER A 41 -0.14 7.22 -14.58
CA SER A 41 -1.31 7.11 -15.46
C SER A 41 -1.15 5.98 -16.48
N LEU A 42 0.04 5.83 -17.06
CA LEU A 42 0.36 4.76 -18.00
C LEU A 42 0.27 3.39 -17.33
N VAL A 43 0.79 3.24 -16.12
CA VAL A 43 0.70 1.99 -15.34
C VAL A 43 -0.76 1.63 -15.05
N LEU A 44 -1.61 2.60 -14.69
CA LEU A 44 -3.05 2.41 -14.49
C LEU A 44 -3.79 1.98 -15.78
N VAL A 45 -3.43 2.56 -16.92
CA VAL A 45 -4.00 2.19 -18.23
C VAL A 45 -3.62 0.75 -18.59
N ILE A 46 -2.36 0.37 -18.41
CA ILE A 46 -1.87 -0.99 -18.67
C ILE A 46 -2.58 -2.01 -17.75
N SER A 47 -2.86 -1.62 -16.50
CA SER A 47 -3.65 -2.41 -15.55
C SER A 47 -5.14 -2.51 -15.92
N GLY A 48 -5.58 -1.87 -17.02
CA GLY A 48 -6.94 -1.97 -17.55
C GLY A 48 -7.98 -1.15 -16.78
N LYS A 49 -7.56 -0.16 -15.99
CA LYS A 49 -8.44 0.63 -15.10
C LYS A 49 -8.74 2.03 -15.65
N LEU A 50 -9.15 2.11 -16.91
CA LEU A 50 -9.39 3.37 -17.63
C LEU A 50 -10.29 4.35 -16.87
N LYS A 51 -11.37 3.88 -16.22
CA LYS A 51 -12.26 4.76 -15.45
C LYS A 51 -11.53 5.46 -14.29
N ARG A 52 -10.69 4.72 -13.56
CA ARG A 52 -9.88 5.30 -12.46
C ARG A 52 -8.85 6.27 -13.00
N THR A 53 -8.17 5.93 -14.09
CA THR A 53 -7.20 6.82 -14.75
C THR A 53 -7.85 8.13 -15.17
N LEU A 54 -9.03 8.09 -15.79
CA LEU A 54 -9.77 9.30 -16.20
C LEU A 54 -10.14 10.17 -14.99
N VAL A 55 -10.60 9.56 -13.89
CA VAL A 55 -10.93 10.30 -12.65
C VAL A 55 -9.69 11.00 -12.09
N PHE A 56 -8.55 10.31 -12.01
CA PHE A 56 -7.32 10.91 -11.50
C PHE A 56 -6.78 12.03 -12.42
N ILE A 57 -6.83 11.85 -13.73
CA ILE A 57 -6.43 12.88 -14.70
C ILE A 57 -7.36 14.12 -14.56
N LEU A 58 -8.66 13.90 -14.37
CA LEU A 58 -9.61 14.99 -14.17
C LEU A 58 -9.32 15.74 -12.88
N ILE A 59 -9.08 15.04 -11.77
CA ILE A 59 -8.70 15.65 -10.48
C ILE A 59 -7.38 16.42 -10.63
N TYR A 60 -6.40 15.83 -11.30
CA TYR A 60 -5.11 16.50 -11.56
C TYR A 60 -5.29 17.79 -12.36
N GLY A 61 -6.10 17.74 -13.42
CA GLY A 61 -6.44 18.92 -14.24
C GLY A 61 -7.19 19.99 -13.44
N LEU A 62 -8.06 19.59 -12.51
CA LEU A 62 -8.79 20.51 -11.63
C LEU A 62 -7.82 21.24 -10.68
N PHE A 63 -6.87 20.54 -10.07
CA PHE A 63 -5.85 21.20 -9.24
C PHE A 63 -4.91 22.07 -10.06
N TRP A 64 -4.53 21.63 -11.27
CA TRP A 64 -3.71 22.43 -12.18
C TRP A 64 -4.44 23.71 -12.64
N GLY A 65 -5.71 23.62 -13.02
CA GLY A 65 -6.55 24.78 -13.30
C GLY A 65 -6.74 25.68 -12.07
N GLY A 66 -6.87 25.07 -10.89
CA GLY A 66 -6.93 25.79 -9.62
C GLY A 66 -5.68 26.61 -9.34
N THR A 67 -4.47 26.08 -9.59
CA THR A 67 -3.22 26.84 -9.42
C THR A 67 -3.19 28.09 -10.30
N ILE A 68 -3.59 27.97 -11.57
CA ILE A 68 -3.65 29.11 -12.51
C ILE A 68 -4.71 30.12 -12.05
N PHE A 69 -5.92 29.65 -11.74
CA PHE A 69 -7.03 30.51 -11.34
C PHE A 69 -6.74 31.32 -10.07
N PHE A 70 -6.14 30.69 -9.05
CA PHE A 70 -5.82 31.38 -7.77
C PHE A 70 -4.62 32.34 -7.91
N VAL A 71 -3.71 32.10 -8.86
CA VAL A 71 -2.63 33.03 -9.16
C VAL A 71 -3.17 34.27 -9.88
N ASP A 72 -3.93 34.08 -10.96
CA ASP A 72 -4.31 35.16 -11.87
C ASP A 72 -5.47 36.00 -11.33
N VAL A 73 -6.43 35.39 -10.58
CA VAL A 73 -7.67 36.07 -10.16
C VAL A 73 -7.61 36.58 -8.72
N PHE A 74 -7.14 35.79 -7.78
CA PHE A 74 -7.24 36.11 -6.35
C PHE A 74 -5.92 36.48 -5.67
N GLN A 75 -4.76 36.23 -6.27
CA GLN A 75 -3.42 36.45 -5.69
C GLN A 75 -3.25 35.87 -4.26
N ILE A 76 -4.03 34.83 -3.92
CA ILE A 76 -4.00 34.16 -2.61
C ILE A 76 -2.95 33.07 -2.63
N GLY A 77 -1.72 33.38 -2.24
CA GLY A 77 -0.58 32.45 -2.26
C GLY A 77 -0.79 31.17 -1.45
N SER A 78 -1.57 31.20 -0.37
CA SER A 78 -1.82 30.02 0.46
C SER A 78 -2.64 28.94 -0.26
N LEU A 79 -3.64 29.34 -1.06
CA LEU A 79 -4.45 28.38 -1.85
C LEU A 79 -3.66 27.81 -3.03
N MET A 80 -2.81 28.61 -3.66
CA MET A 80 -1.89 28.15 -4.68
C MET A 80 -0.96 27.07 -4.15
N ILE A 81 -0.33 27.30 -2.98
CA ILE A 81 0.55 26.33 -2.32
C ILE A 81 -0.21 25.03 -2.04
N PHE A 82 -1.44 25.10 -1.52
CA PHE A 82 -2.28 23.95 -1.27
C PHE A 82 -2.56 23.13 -2.53
N CYS A 83 -2.97 23.76 -3.62
CA CYS A 83 -3.20 23.08 -4.91
C CYS A 83 -1.92 22.42 -5.44
N THR A 84 -0.79 23.11 -5.34
CA THR A 84 0.50 22.58 -5.78
C THR A 84 0.90 21.34 -4.96
N ILE A 85 0.72 21.36 -3.64
CA ILE A 85 1.00 20.22 -2.77
C ILE A 85 0.09 19.04 -3.14
N MET A 86 -1.21 19.28 -3.37
CA MET A 86 -2.15 18.23 -3.78
C MET A 86 -1.76 17.61 -5.13
N MET A 87 -1.32 18.42 -6.10
CA MET A 87 -0.77 17.89 -7.36
C MET A 87 0.46 17.00 -7.15
N GLN A 88 1.33 17.38 -6.22
CA GLN A 88 2.56 16.63 -5.95
C GLN A 88 2.30 15.23 -5.37
N PHE A 89 1.24 15.09 -4.56
CA PHE A 89 0.87 13.79 -4.00
C PHE A 89 0.12 12.87 -5.00
N MET A 90 -0.38 13.41 -6.12
CA MET A 90 -1.18 12.63 -7.08
C MET A 90 -0.50 11.36 -7.60
N PRO A 91 0.76 11.37 -8.09
CA PRO A 91 1.38 10.15 -8.58
C PRO A 91 1.53 9.08 -7.49
N CYS A 92 1.76 9.48 -6.23
CA CYS A 92 1.82 8.54 -5.11
C CYS A 92 0.46 7.89 -4.86
N VAL A 93 -0.63 8.70 -4.86
CA VAL A 93 -2.00 8.20 -4.66
C VAL A 93 -2.41 7.27 -5.80
N MET A 94 -2.08 7.62 -7.05
CA MET A 94 -2.34 6.77 -8.21
C MET A 94 -1.70 5.39 -8.07
N MET A 95 -0.43 5.34 -7.69
CA MET A 95 0.28 4.07 -7.48
C MET A 95 -0.22 3.30 -6.25
N ALA A 96 -0.56 4.01 -5.17
CA ALA A 96 -1.13 3.41 -3.97
C ALA A 96 -2.48 2.73 -4.25
N THR A 97 -3.34 3.31 -5.10
CA THR A 97 -4.63 2.68 -5.47
C THR A 97 -4.44 1.37 -6.21
N ILE A 98 -3.39 1.22 -7.03
CA ILE A 98 -3.06 -0.05 -7.67
C ILE A 98 -2.69 -1.09 -6.60
N LEU A 99 -1.82 -0.70 -5.65
CA LEU A 99 -1.33 -1.61 -4.63
C LEU A 99 -2.44 -2.10 -3.69
N PHE A 100 -3.29 -1.20 -3.20
CA PHE A 100 -4.29 -1.54 -2.18
C PHE A 100 -5.60 -2.10 -2.72
N ILE A 101 -5.97 -1.79 -3.96
CA ILE A 101 -7.27 -2.20 -4.50
C ILE A 101 -7.13 -3.40 -5.44
N ASP A 102 -6.06 -3.49 -6.19
CA ASP A 102 -5.92 -4.48 -7.25
C ASP A 102 -5.14 -5.74 -6.82
N TYR A 103 -4.40 -5.66 -5.71
CA TYR A 103 -3.67 -6.82 -5.15
C TYR A 103 -4.29 -7.29 -3.84
N THR A 104 -4.39 -8.61 -3.71
CA THR A 104 -4.77 -9.23 -2.44
C THR A 104 -3.59 -9.23 -1.47
N THR A 105 -3.89 -9.24 -0.16
CA THR A 105 -2.85 -9.36 0.87
C THR A 105 -1.95 -10.59 0.68
N ALA A 106 -2.50 -11.70 0.16
CA ALA A 106 -1.74 -12.91 -0.13
C ALA A 106 -0.72 -12.71 -1.26
N GLU A 107 -1.08 -11.95 -2.31
CA GLU A 107 -0.17 -11.64 -3.42
C GLU A 107 0.94 -10.68 -3.00
N LEU A 108 0.62 -9.68 -2.18
CA LEU A 108 1.62 -8.77 -1.62
C LEU A 108 2.60 -9.52 -0.69
N LEU A 109 2.09 -10.46 0.08
CA LEU A 109 2.88 -11.28 0.97
C LEU A 109 3.84 -12.19 0.20
N SER A 110 3.37 -12.84 -0.87
CA SER A 110 4.22 -13.66 -1.74
C SER A 110 5.31 -12.85 -2.45
N ALA A 111 5.04 -11.57 -2.72
CA ALA A 111 6.04 -10.64 -3.23
C ALA A 111 7.10 -10.30 -2.17
N LEU A 112 6.67 -10.11 -0.92
CA LEU A 112 7.55 -9.81 0.20
C LEU A 112 8.47 -11.00 0.54
N GLU A 113 8.01 -12.24 0.37
CA GLU A 113 8.82 -13.46 0.53
C GLU A 113 10.06 -13.52 -0.38
N ARG A 114 10.03 -12.81 -1.50
CA ARG A 114 11.16 -12.76 -2.45
C ARG A 114 12.23 -11.75 -2.10
N LEU A 115 11.94 -10.83 -1.20
CA LEU A 115 12.95 -9.91 -0.69
C LEU A 115 13.96 -10.67 0.17
N PRO A 116 15.22 -10.25 0.22
CA PRO A 116 16.24 -10.86 1.07
C PRO A 116 16.03 -10.51 2.55
N LEU A 117 14.81 -10.82 3.04
CA LEU A 117 14.43 -10.61 4.44
C LEU A 117 14.78 -11.84 5.27
N PRO A 118 15.10 -11.68 6.56
CA PRO A 118 15.32 -12.81 7.45
C PRO A 118 14.04 -13.67 7.51
N ARG A 119 14.23 -15.00 7.36
CA ARG A 119 13.15 -15.99 7.28
C ARG A 119 12.12 -15.85 8.40
N ASN A 120 12.58 -15.59 9.62
CA ASN A 120 11.72 -15.45 10.79
C ASN A 120 10.74 -14.28 10.66
N LEU A 121 11.19 -13.16 10.08
CA LEU A 121 10.35 -11.99 9.85
C LEU A 121 9.27 -12.28 8.81
N VAL A 122 9.63 -12.93 7.70
CA VAL A 122 8.67 -13.30 6.65
C VAL A 122 7.59 -14.22 7.22
N VAL A 123 7.98 -15.26 7.95
CA VAL A 123 7.03 -16.21 8.60
C VAL A 123 6.13 -15.48 9.59
N ALA A 124 6.68 -14.57 10.41
CA ALA A 124 5.89 -13.79 11.36
C ALA A 124 4.84 -12.92 10.66
N VAL A 125 5.20 -12.24 9.56
CA VAL A 125 4.27 -11.41 8.77
C VAL A 125 3.16 -12.27 8.15
N ILE A 126 3.50 -13.44 7.58
CA ILE A 126 2.52 -14.37 6.99
C ILE A 126 1.50 -14.82 8.04
N ILE A 127 1.98 -15.26 9.19
CA ILE A 127 1.14 -15.70 10.29
C ILE A 127 0.25 -14.54 10.75
N THR A 128 0.84 -13.37 10.98
CA THR A 128 0.09 -12.18 11.43
C THR A 128 -1.03 -11.83 10.46
N MET A 129 -0.74 -11.71 9.17
CA MET A 129 -1.75 -11.36 8.15
C MET A 129 -2.88 -12.39 8.06
N ARG A 130 -2.56 -13.68 8.25
CA ARG A 130 -3.57 -14.74 8.29
C ARG A 130 -4.49 -14.63 9.50
N TYR A 131 -3.96 -14.20 10.65
CA TYR A 131 -4.71 -14.15 11.92
C TYR A 131 -5.41 -12.80 12.17
N VAL A 132 -5.09 -11.72 11.42
CA VAL A 132 -5.79 -10.43 11.55
C VAL A 132 -7.31 -10.56 11.43
N PRO A 133 -7.90 -11.31 10.47
CA PRO A 133 -9.35 -11.50 10.40
C PRO A 133 -9.91 -12.26 11.61
N THR A 134 -9.18 -13.23 12.12
CA THR A 134 -9.56 -13.99 13.32
C THR A 134 -9.54 -13.08 14.54
N PHE A 135 -8.48 -12.31 14.72
CA PHE A 135 -8.36 -11.30 15.77
C PHE A 135 -9.54 -10.31 15.79
N LYS A 136 -9.94 -9.81 14.63
CA LYS A 136 -11.11 -8.93 14.53
C LYS A 136 -12.40 -9.60 15.00
N ARG A 137 -12.62 -10.86 14.63
CA ARG A 137 -13.80 -11.64 15.08
C ARG A 137 -13.79 -11.87 16.58
N GLU A 138 -12.66 -12.29 17.14
CA GLU A 138 -12.50 -12.50 18.58
C GLU A 138 -12.77 -11.20 19.36
N PHE A 139 -12.29 -10.08 18.86
CA PHE A 139 -12.55 -8.77 19.48
C PHE A 139 -14.04 -8.41 19.49
N VAL A 140 -14.77 -8.74 18.42
CA VAL A 140 -16.23 -8.55 18.38
C VAL A 140 -16.92 -9.41 19.43
N TYR A 141 -16.54 -10.68 19.55
CA TYR A 141 -17.12 -11.58 20.58
C TYR A 141 -16.83 -11.11 22.01
N ILE A 142 -15.64 -10.62 22.29
CA ILE A 142 -15.32 -10.02 23.59
C ILE A 142 -16.21 -8.80 23.83
N LYS A 143 -16.35 -7.94 22.83
CA LYS A 143 -17.21 -6.75 22.93
C LYS A 143 -18.68 -7.10 23.21
N GLU A 144 -19.23 -8.09 22.53
CA GLU A 144 -20.59 -8.57 22.75
C GLU A 144 -20.76 -9.18 24.15
N SER A 145 -19.80 -10.03 24.57
CA SER A 145 -19.80 -10.62 25.90
C SER A 145 -19.76 -9.57 27.02
N MET A 146 -18.94 -8.54 26.87
CA MET A 146 -18.85 -7.44 27.84
C MET A 146 -20.13 -6.58 27.86
N ARG A 147 -20.75 -6.37 26.70
CA ARG A 147 -22.04 -5.68 26.59
C ARG A 147 -23.14 -6.42 27.35
N LEU A 148 -23.18 -7.75 27.28
CA LEU A 148 -24.14 -8.55 28.05
C LEU A 148 -23.93 -8.45 29.58
N ARG A 149 -22.70 -8.16 30.00
CA ARG A 149 -22.34 -7.87 31.40
C ARG A 149 -22.56 -6.42 31.82
N GLY A 150 -23.18 -5.60 30.98
CA GLY A 150 -23.42 -4.19 31.25
C GLY A 150 -22.20 -3.28 31.11
N ILE A 151 -21.10 -3.81 30.57
CA ILE A 151 -19.84 -3.05 30.39
C ILE A 151 -19.79 -2.56 28.94
N ALA A 152 -19.92 -1.23 28.76
CA ALA A 152 -19.81 -0.62 27.42
C ALA A 152 -18.39 -0.12 27.16
N PHE A 153 -17.91 -0.28 25.92
CA PHE A 153 -16.68 0.36 25.48
C PHE A 153 -16.87 1.86 25.43
N THR A 154 -16.14 2.60 26.25
CA THR A 154 -16.29 4.06 26.37
C THR A 154 -14.94 4.76 26.34
N TRP A 155 -14.78 5.71 25.41
CA TRP A 155 -13.58 6.56 25.33
C TRP A 155 -13.40 7.48 26.55
N LYS A 156 -14.46 7.74 27.32
CA LYS A 156 -14.40 8.57 28.53
C LYS A 156 -13.67 7.90 29.70
N LYS A 157 -13.56 6.58 29.69
CA LYS A 157 -12.87 5.78 30.72
C LYS A 157 -11.89 4.81 30.04
N PRO A 158 -10.76 5.31 29.55
CA PRO A 158 -9.86 4.50 28.71
C PRO A 158 -9.22 3.35 29.48
N ILE A 159 -8.87 3.53 30.76
CA ILE A 159 -8.22 2.49 31.58
C ILE A 159 -9.19 1.33 31.86
N GLU A 160 -10.45 1.60 32.18
CA GLU A 160 -11.45 0.56 32.38
C GLU A 160 -11.74 -0.19 31.09
N SER A 161 -11.90 0.54 29.96
CA SER A 161 -12.08 -0.06 28.64
C SER A 161 -10.90 -0.93 28.23
N PHE A 162 -9.67 -0.48 28.49
CA PHE A 162 -8.46 -1.26 28.25
C PHE A 162 -8.46 -2.58 29.05
N ARG A 163 -8.76 -2.52 30.34
CA ARG A 163 -8.78 -3.70 31.21
C ARG A 163 -9.81 -4.74 30.74
N TYR A 164 -11.01 -4.33 30.40
CA TYR A 164 -12.10 -5.24 30.05
C TYR A 164 -12.04 -5.76 28.61
N PHE A 165 -11.41 -5.06 27.68
CA PHE A 165 -11.39 -5.44 26.28
C PHE A 165 -10.01 -5.91 25.79
N ILE A 166 -8.94 -5.23 26.17
CA ILE A 166 -7.60 -5.56 25.66
C ILE A 166 -6.99 -6.72 26.44
N VAL A 167 -7.15 -6.77 27.74
CA VAL A 167 -6.56 -7.87 28.55
C VAL A 167 -7.08 -9.25 28.14
N PRO A 168 -8.40 -9.50 28.01
CA PRO A 168 -8.91 -10.76 27.48
C PRO A 168 -8.42 -11.07 26.06
N GLN A 169 -8.29 -10.04 25.23
CA GLN A 169 -7.77 -10.19 23.87
C GLN A 169 -6.31 -10.64 23.87
N LEU A 170 -5.47 -10.11 24.77
CA LEU A 170 -4.08 -10.54 24.90
C LEU A 170 -3.97 -12.01 25.32
N PHE A 171 -4.78 -12.46 26.30
CA PHE A 171 -4.82 -13.87 26.68
C PHE A 171 -5.23 -14.78 25.53
N ARG A 172 -6.21 -14.34 24.72
CA ARG A 172 -6.61 -15.10 23.53
C ARG A 172 -5.50 -15.14 22.47
N CYS A 173 -4.77 -14.04 22.28
CA CYS A 173 -3.61 -14.00 21.40
C CYS A 173 -2.50 -14.96 21.85
N THR A 174 -2.24 -15.05 23.16
CA THR A 174 -1.24 -15.98 23.72
C THR A 174 -1.64 -17.42 23.43
N ALA A 175 -2.88 -17.80 23.73
CA ALA A 175 -3.39 -19.14 23.43
C ALA A 175 -3.29 -19.48 21.93
N LEU A 176 -3.68 -18.56 21.06
CA LEU A 176 -3.53 -18.72 19.60
C LEU A 176 -2.06 -18.88 19.19
N ALA A 177 -1.14 -18.14 19.81
CA ALA A 177 0.28 -18.25 19.50
C ALA A 177 0.83 -19.64 19.88
N GLU A 178 0.42 -20.20 21.00
CA GLU A 178 0.78 -21.56 21.43
C GLU A 178 0.22 -22.63 20.48
N GLU A 179 -1.07 -22.51 20.10
CA GLU A 179 -1.70 -23.41 19.12
C GLU A 179 -0.99 -23.38 17.75
N VAL A 180 -0.67 -22.18 17.27
CA VAL A 180 0.03 -22.00 15.99
C VAL A 180 1.46 -22.53 16.04
N THR A 181 2.15 -22.30 17.14
CA THR A 181 3.53 -22.76 17.32
C THR A 181 3.57 -24.29 17.36
N SER A 182 2.72 -24.94 18.15
CA SER A 182 2.65 -26.39 18.25
C SER A 182 2.27 -27.03 16.90
N ALA A 183 1.24 -26.53 16.24
CA ALA A 183 0.83 -26.98 14.90
C ALA A 183 1.92 -26.73 13.85
N GLY A 184 2.64 -25.62 13.96
CA GLY A 184 3.75 -25.26 13.09
C GLY A 184 4.94 -26.20 13.22
N LEU A 185 5.32 -26.54 14.46
CA LEU A 185 6.41 -27.47 14.72
C LEU A 185 6.10 -28.86 14.17
N VAL A 186 4.87 -29.37 14.36
CA VAL A 186 4.43 -30.65 13.79
C VAL A 186 4.49 -30.63 12.26
N LYS A 187 4.19 -29.50 11.63
CA LYS A 187 4.30 -29.34 10.17
C LYS A 187 5.72 -29.00 9.67
N GLY A 188 6.71 -29.02 10.56
CA GLY A 188 8.09 -28.76 10.18
C GLY A 188 8.38 -27.31 9.83
N ILE A 189 7.77 -26.34 10.54
CA ILE A 189 8.01 -24.92 10.27
C ILE A 189 9.48 -24.54 10.49
N ASP A 190 10.16 -25.28 11.36
CA ASP A 190 11.58 -25.07 11.68
C ASP A 190 12.54 -25.88 10.79
N ALA A 191 12.00 -26.75 9.93
CA ALA A 191 12.82 -27.56 9.01
C ALA A 191 13.60 -26.67 8.04
N ASN A 192 14.92 -26.95 7.89
CA ASN A 192 15.79 -26.20 7.00
C ASN A 192 15.65 -26.64 5.53
N ILE A 193 14.41 -26.57 5.01
CA ILE A 193 14.04 -26.96 3.66
C ILE A 193 13.68 -25.69 2.87
N ARG A 194 14.10 -25.64 1.61
CA ARG A 194 13.68 -24.56 0.68
C ARG A 194 12.18 -24.72 0.39
N ARG A 195 11.41 -23.72 0.77
CA ARG A 195 9.97 -23.71 0.57
C ARG A 195 9.60 -23.12 -0.78
N THR A 196 8.55 -23.66 -1.40
CA THR A 196 7.95 -23.12 -2.60
C THR A 196 6.70 -22.31 -2.23
N SER A 197 6.50 -21.15 -2.85
CA SER A 197 5.30 -20.34 -2.65
C SER A 197 4.19 -20.79 -3.61
N TYR A 198 2.96 -20.91 -3.12
CA TYR A 198 1.79 -21.23 -3.95
C TYR A 198 1.51 -20.13 -4.99
N TYR A 199 1.75 -18.88 -4.64
CA TYR A 199 1.58 -17.73 -5.53
C TYR A 199 2.91 -17.35 -6.18
N GLU A 200 3.45 -18.22 -7.05
CA GLU A 200 4.64 -17.86 -7.83
C GLU A 200 4.33 -16.78 -8.85
N GLN A 201 4.76 -15.56 -8.58
CA GLN A 201 4.70 -14.49 -9.57
C GLN A 201 6.06 -14.36 -10.28
N LYS A 202 6.10 -14.75 -11.55
CA LYS A 202 7.30 -14.61 -12.38
C LYS A 202 7.40 -13.17 -12.90
N PHE A 203 8.61 -12.62 -12.94
CA PHE A 203 8.88 -11.36 -13.62
C PHE A 203 8.55 -11.52 -15.10
N LYS A 204 7.72 -10.63 -15.63
CA LYS A 204 7.37 -10.56 -17.05
C LYS A 204 8.24 -9.54 -17.76
N LYS A 205 8.41 -9.69 -19.07
CA LYS A 205 9.14 -8.71 -19.90
C LYS A 205 8.50 -7.30 -19.82
N SER A 206 7.18 -7.22 -19.63
CA SER A 206 6.46 -5.98 -19.38
C SER A 206 6.92 -5.24 -18.13
N ASP A 207 7.29 -5.98 -17.07
CA ASP A 207 7.74 -5.38 -15.80
C ASP A 207 9.12 -4.73 -15.96
N GLY A 208 10.01 -5.36 -16.74
CA GLY A 208 11.31 -4.79 -17.11
C GLY A 208 11.18 -3.54 -17.97
N CYS A 209 10.25 -3.54 -18.92
CA CYS A 209 10.00 -2.37 -19.77
C CYS A 209 9.49 -1.17 -18.95
N LEU A 210 8.59 -1.39 -17.99
CA LEU A 210 8.10 -0.33 -17.10
C LEU A 210 9.21 0.23 -16.20
N ALA A 211 10.08 -0.64 -15.67
CA ALA A 211 11.21 -0.20 -14.86
C ALA A 211 12.20 0.66 -15.68
N LEU A 212 12.52 0.24 -16.90
CA LEU A 212 13.37 1.01 -17.82
C LEU A 212 12.75 2.37 -18.17
N LEU A 213 11.45 2.41 -18.45
CA LEU A 213 10.76 3.64 -18.79
C LEU A 213 10.80 4.64 -17.62
N LEU A 214 10.66 4.17 -16.39
CA LEU A 214 10.79 5.02 -15.20
C LEU A 214 12.22 5.54 -15.04
N ILE A 215 13.23 4.70 -15.21
CA ILE A 215 14.64 5.10 -15.13
C ILE A 215 14.97 6.18 -16.15
N ILE A 216 14.54 5.99 -17.40
CA ILE A 216 14.73 6.99 -18.49
C ILE A 216 14.06 8.31 -18.13
N GLY A 217 12.83 8.26 -17.59
CA GLY A 217 12.12 9.47 -17.14
C GLY A 217 12.85 10.23 -16.05
N ILE A 218 13.45 9.50 -15.07
CA ILE A 218 14.24 10.10 -13.98
C ILE A 218 15.52 10.76 -14.51
N ILE A 219 16.24 10.07 -15.42
CA ILE A 219 17.47 10.60 -16.02
C ILE A 219 17.13 11.86 -16.80
N TRP A 220 16.06 11.84 -17.59
CA TRP A 220 15.63 13.01 -18.37
C TRP A 220 15.24 14.20 -17.47
N ALA A 221 14.52 13.94 -16.36
CA ALA A 221 14.19 14.97 -15.37
C ALA A 221 15.43 15.53 -14.66
N GLY A 222 16.45 14.69 -14.43
CA GLY A 222 17.73 15.10 -13.85
C GLY A 222 18.53 16.02 -14.79
N LEU A 223 18.55 15.70 -16.07
CA LEU A 223 19.21 16.54 -17.11
C LEU A 223 18.57 17.92 -17.27
N TRP A 224 17.27 18.04 -17.01
CA TRP A 224 16.55 19.32 -17.09
C TRP A 224 16.80 20.25 -15.88
N LYS A 225 17.41 19.73 -14.81
CA LYS A 225 17.72 20.50 -13.59
C LYS A 225 19.14 21.11 -13.63
N ILE A 226 19.98 20.66 -14.58
CA ILE A 226 21.32 21.20 -14.85
C ILE A 226 21.22 22.30 -15.90
#